data_b2d81b97929bfe77975b84f976922d42
#
_entry.id   b2d81b97929bfe77975b84f976922d42
#
_cell.length_a   1.000
_cell.length_b   1.000
_cell.length_c   1.000
_cell.angle_alpha   90.00
_cell.angle_beta   90.00
_cell.angle_gamma   90.00
#
_symmetry.space_group_name_H-M   'P 1'
#
loop_
_entity.id
_entity.type
_entity.pdbx_description
1 polymer ?
#
loop_
_entity_poly.entity_id
_entity_poly.type
_entity_poly.pdbx_seq_one_letter_code
_entity_poly.pdbx_strand_id
1 'polypeptide(L)'
;MKKNILIVGNSAKETALARILADEFNLFIVPGNDDLKSYGTTIDIRESSVMELLNFVFENDIWFTIVSSQEAIKNDIFNLFNDNGQMIFSPTADAAQFTLSRGVAKKMFYKLRLPTPRFAIYEKKNLALDYIKKCDMPVIIKTDAHKSKNSVVIGV
;
A
#
# COMPACT_ATOMS: atom_id res chain seq x y z
N MET A 1 28.98 12.50 -5.00
CA MET A 1 27.66 12.82 -5.59
C MET A 1 26.60 12.09 -4.78
N LYS A 2 25.47 12.74 -4.47
CA LYS A 2 24.33 12.07 -3.84
C LYS A 2 23.75 11.04 -4.81
N LYS A 3 23.32 9.88 -4.29
CA LYS A 3 22.63 8.87 -5.08
C LYS A 3 21.17 9.27 -5.30
N ASN A 4 20.58 8.84 -6.42
CA ASN A 4 19.20 9.09 -6.75
C ASN A 4 18.30 8.00 -6.15
N ILE A 5 17.24 8.39 -5.46
CA ILE A 5 16.23 7.50 -4.88
C ILE A 5 14.86 7.86 -5.45
N LEU A 6 14.08 6.85 -5.84
CA LEU A 6 12.68 6.98 -6.20
C LEU A 6 11.80 6.59 -5.01
N ILE A 7 10.83 7.45 -4.66
CA ILE A 7 9.77 7.15 -3.69
C ILE A 7 8.45 7.08 -4.44
N VAL A 8 7.74 5.95 -4.34
CA VAL A 8 6.44 5.74 -5.00
C VAL A 8 5.32 5.78 -3.96
N GLY A 9 4.58 6.88 -3.97
CA GLY A 9 3.48 7.18 -3.07
C GLY A 9 3.37 8.69 -2.77
N ASN A 10 2.25 9.11 -2.15
CA ASN A 10 1.94 10.52 -1.92
C ASN A 10 1.23 10.79 -0.58
N SER A 11 1.45 9.97 0.41
CA SER A 11 0.84 10.10 1.75
C SER A 11 1.82 10.66 2.79
N ALA A 12 1.36 10.85 4.00
CA ALA A 12 2.19 11.29 5.12
C ALA A 12 3.42 10.38 5.39
N LYS A 13 3.37 9.10 4.99
CA LYS A 13 4.52 8.19 5.10
C LYS A 13 5.66 8.64 4.20
N GLU A 14 5.35 8.97 2.95
CA GLU A 14 6.32 9.43 1.97
C GLU A 14 6.88 10.80 2.38
N THR A 15 6.06 11.69 2.93
CA THR A 15 6.53 12.97 3.48
C THR A 15 7.53 12.76 4.62
N ALA A 16 7.26 11.83 5.53
CA ALA A 16 8.18 11.51 6.61
C ALA A 16 9.50 10.90 6.10
N LEU A 17 9.43 9.98 5.13
CA LEU A 17 10.61 9.40 4.49
C LEU A 17 11.44 10.44 3.74
N ALA A 18 10.78 11.27 2.92
CA ALA A 18 11.45 12.30 2.14
C ALA A 18 12.18 13.30 3.03
N ARG A 19 11.56 13.71 4.13
CA ARG A 19 12.17 14.61 5.12
C ARG A 19 13.49 14.05 5.69
N ILE A 20 13.55 12.74 5.94
CA ILE A 20 14.74 12.10 6.53
C ILE A 20 15.82 11.90 5.47
N LEU A 21 15.43 11.55 4.23
CA LEU A 21 16.37 11.15 3.18
C LEU A 21 16.92 12.31 2.35
N ALA A 22 16.25 13.47 2.32
CA ALA A 22 16.60 14.60 1.46
C ALA A 22 18.00 15.18 1.71
N ASP A 23 18.52 15.06 2.94
CA ASP A 23 19.84 15.56 3.27
C ASP A 23 20.97 14.72 2.65
N GLU A 24 20.73 13.41 2.44
CA GLU A 24 21.75 12.46 1.96
C GLU A 24 21.58 12.07 0.49
N PHE A 25 20.36 12.11 -0.05
CA PHE A 25 20.01 11.61 -1.36
C PHE A 25 19.31 12.67 -2.23
N ASN A 26 19.39 12.48 -3.56
CA ASN A 26 18.53 13.19 -4.50
C ASN A 26 17.20 12.41 -4.60
N LEU A 27 16.09 13.04 -4.26
CA LEU A 27 14.79 12.36 -4.23
C LEU A 27 13.96 12.70 -5.46
N PHE A 28 13.42 11.64 -6.08
CA PHE A 28 12.37 11.66 -7.07
C PHE A 28 11.13 11.04 -6.43
N ILE A 29 9.96 11.67 -6.55
CA ILE A 29 8.76 11.27 -5.81
C ILE A 29 7.57 11.17 -6.76
N VAL A 30 6.90 10.04 -6.78
CA VAL A 30 5.82 9.72 -7.73
C VAL A 30 4.54 9.33 -7.01
N PRO A 31 3.42 9.93 -7.35
CA PRO A 31 3.24 11.16 -8.10
C PRO A 31 3.66 12.39 -7.29
N GLY A 32 3.87 12.20 -5.99
CA GLY A 32 4.14 13.27 -5.05
C GLY A 32 2.91 14.18 -4.79
N ASN A 33 3.13 15.19 -3.97
CA ASN A 33 2.17 16.27 -3.67
C ASN A 33 2.94 17.56 -3.38
N ASP A 34 2.23 18.65 -3.10
CA ASP A 34 2.87 19.95 -2.90
C ASP A 34 3.82 19.98 -1.68
N ASP A 35 3.48 19.26 -0.61
CA ASP A 35 4.32 19.17 0.60
C ASP A 35 5.66 18.46 0.29
N LEU A 36 5.66 17.54 -0.65
CA LEU A 36 6.84 16.76 -1.04
C LEU A 36 7.80 17.51 -1.95
N LYS A 37 7.34 18.58 -2.64
CA LYS A 37 8.20 19.42 -3.49
C LYS A 37 9.34 20.10 -2.74
N SER A 38 9.20 20.29 -1.44
CA SER A 38 10.27 20.87 -0.59
C SER A 38 11.42 19.90 -0.32
N TYR A 39 11.23 18.59 -0.56
CA TYR A 39 12.22 17.55 -0.25
C TYR A 39 12.83 16.90 -1.49
N GLY A 40 12.17 17.02 -2.66
CA GLY A 40 12.65 16.38 -3.88
C GLY A 40 11.86 16.78 -5.12
N THR A 41 12.23 16.20 -6.25
CA THR A 41 11.55 16.42 -7.53
C THR A 41 10.31 15.53 -7.63
N THR A 42 9.13 16.11 -7.76
CA THR A 42 7.89 15.37 -7.99
C THR A 42 7.71 15.09 -9.48
N ILE A 43 7.33 13.87 -9.82
CA ILE A 43 7.19 13.37 -11.20
C ILE A 43 5.74 12.97 -11.43
N ASP A 44 5.14 13.48 -12.50
CA ASP A 44 3.75 13.20 -12.87
C ASP A 44 3.63 11.85 -13.62
N ILE A 45 3.88 10.77 -12.92
CA ILE A 45 3.63 9.40 -13.37
C ILE A 45 2.60 8.80 -12.41
N ARG A 46 1.66 8.00 -12.94
CA ARG A 46 0.69 7.30 -12.10
C ARG A 46 1.36 6.16 -11.36
N GLU A 47 1.02 5.99 -10.09
CA GLU A 47 1.52 4.87 -9.26
C GLU A 47 1.24 3.49 -9.87
N SER A 48 0.15 3.36 -10.64
CA SER A 48 -0.23 2.12 -11.33
C SER A 48 0.56 1.84 -12.62
N SER A 49 1.24 2.85 -13.17
CA SER A 49 1.99 2.75 -14.44
C SER A 49 3.40 2.18 -14.20
N VAL A 50 3.49 0.95 -13.70
CA VAL A 50 4.76 0.35 -13.24
C VAL A 50 5.83 0.24 -14.32
N MET A 51 5.43 0.10 -15.61
CA MET A 51 6.36 0.12 -16.75
C MET A 51 6.96 1.51 -16.99
N GLU A 52 6.16 2.57 -16.86
CA GLU A 52 6.66 3.96 -16.96
C GLU A 52 7.62 4.27 -15.82
N LEU A 53 7.31 3.77 -14.61
CA LEU A 53 8.21 3.88 -13.45
C LEU A 53 9.54 3.16 -13.70
N LEU A 54 9.51 1.97 -14.30
CA LEU A 54 10.73 1.24 -14.63
C LEU A 54 11.57 1.99 -15.66
N ASN A 55 10.97 2.53 -16.73
CA ASN A 55 11.67 3.35 -17.72
C ASN A 55 12.29 4.58 -17.07
N PHE A 56 11.53 5.28 -16.21
CA PHE A 56 12.03 6.43 -15.47
C PHE A 56 13.27 6.11 -14.62
N VAL A 57 13.26 4.94 -13.99
CA VAL A 57 14.39 4.46 -13.15
C VAL A 57 15.65 4.30 -13.98
N PHE A 58 15.57 3.74 -15.19
CA PHE A 58 16.73 3.61 -16.10
C PHE A 58 17.23 4.96 -16.64
N GLU A 59 16.29 5.84 -17.04
CA GLU A 59 16.62 7.14 -17.62
C GLU A 59 17.27 8.11 -16.63
N ASN A 60 17.01 7.94 -15.33
CA ASN A 60 17.46 8.85 -14.29
C ASN A 60 18.47 8.22 -13.31
N ASP A 61 19.09 7.09 -13.67
CA ASP A 61 20.09 6.41 -12.86
C ASP A 61 19.63 6.23 -11.39
N ILE A 62 18.39 5.80 -11.19
CA ILE A 62 17.86 5.58 -9.85
C ILE A 62 18.58 4.40 -9.22
N TRP A 63 19.24 4.66 -8.10
CA TRP A 63 19.97 3.65 -7.35
C TRP A 63 19.06 2.74 -6.53
N PHE A 64 17.98 3.28 -5.97
CA PHE A 64 17.10 2.53 -5.06
C PHE A 64 15.67 3.06 -5.14
N THR A 65 14.68 2.17 -5.12
CA THR A 65 13.27 2.53 -5.15
C THR A 65 12.56 2.08 -3.87
N ILE A 66 11.82 3.00 -3.24
CA ILE A 66 10.99 2.74 -2.05
C ILE A 66 9.52 2.84 -2.47
N VAL A 67 8.76 1.78 -2.24
CA VAL A 67 7.35 1.71 -2.65
C VAL A 67 6.46 1.51 -1.44
N SER A 68 5.54 2.44 -1.22
CA SER A 68 4.45 2.29 -0.25
C SER A 68 3.07 2.41 -0.90
N SER A 69 3.01 2.72 -2.18
CA SER A 69 1.78 2.77 -2.96
C SER A 69 1.15 1.40 -3.10
N GLN A 70 -0.09 1.25 -2.61
CA GLN A 70 -0.85 0.02 -2.78
C GLN A 70 -1.18 -0.27 -4.26
N GLU A 71 -1.35 0.76 -5.08
CA GLU A 71 -1.63 0.60 -6.52
C GLU A 71 -0.41 0.02 -7.25
N ALA A 72 0.79 0.56 -6.99
CA ALA A 72 2.02 0.03 -7.57
C ALA A 72 2.28 -1.43 -7.13
N ILE A 73 2.07 -1.74 -5.84
CA ILE A 73 2.25 -3.09 -5.30
C ILE A 73 1.27 -4.09 -5.94
N LYS A 74 -0.01 -3.71 -6.11
CA LYS A 74 -1.00 -4.55 -6.80
C LYS A 74 -0.65 -4.83 -8.26
N ASN A 75 0.03 -3.90 -8.93
CA ASN A 75 0.51 -4.05 -10.29
C ASN A 75 1.90 -4.71 -10.36
N ASP A 76 2.28 -5.41 -9.28
CA ASP A 76 3.45 -6.27 -9.21
C ASP A 76 4.80 -5.56 -9.50
N ILE A 77 4.92 -4.31 -9.03
CA ILE A 77 6.12 -3.51 -9.22
C ILE A 77 7.38 -4.21 -8.68
N PHE A 78 7.24 -4.99 -7.60
CA PHE A 78 8.39 -5.69 -7.00
C PHE A 78 9.03 -6.66 -7.99
N ASN A 79 8.26 -7.59 -8.56
CA ASN A 79 8.81 -8.58 -9.49
C ASN A 79 9.32 -7.90 -10.77
N LEU A 80 8.57 -6.93 -11.31
CA LEU A 80 9.00 -6.19 -12.49
C LEU A 80 10.38 -5.52 -12.29
N PHE A 81 10.61 -4.85 -11.17
CA PHE A 81 11.88 -4.16 -10.88
C PHE A 81 13.00 -5.17 -10.57
N ASN A 82 12.71 -6.18 -9.77
CA ASN A 82 13.67 -7.21 -9.39
C ASN A 82 14.17 -8.00 -10.61
N ASP A 83 13.27 -8.38 -11.52
CA ASP A 83 13.60 -9.13 -12.75
C ASP A 83 14.44 -8.28 -13.74
N ASN A 84 14.37 -6.96 -13.61
CA ASN A 84 15.18 -6.00 -14.37
C ASN A 84 16.43 -5.52 -13.60
N GLY A 85 16.79 -6.17 -12.51
CA GLY A 85 18.00 -5.89 -11.75
C GLY A 85 17.97 -4.58 -10.95
N GLN A 86 16.79 -4.00 -10.74
CA GLN A 86 16.62 -2.76 -9.98
C GLN A 86 16.47 -3.03 -8.48
N MET A 87 17.19 -2.29 -7.66
CA MET A 87 17.06 -2.38 -6.21
C MET A 87 15.76 -1.73 -5.75
N ILE A 88 14.90 -2.52 -5.08
CA ILE A 88 13.58 -2.08 -4.65
C ILE A 88 13.26 -2.54 -3.23
N PHE A 89 12.67 -1.65 -2.45
CA PHE A 89 12.03 -1.95 -1.16
C PHE A 89 10.51 -1.90 -1.32
N SER A 90 9.91 -3.05 -1.46
CA SER A 90 8.47 -3.26 -1.62
C SER A 90 8.10 -4.68 -1.19
N PRO A 91 6.93 -4.94 -0.63
CA PRO A 91 6.43 -6.30 -0.57
C PRO A 91 6.09 -6.81 -1.97
N THR A 92 6.12 -8.12 -2.16
CA THR A 92 5.51 -8.75 -3.34
C THR A 92 3.99 -8.55 -3.33
N ALA A 93 3.33 -8.64 -4.48
CA ALA A 93 1.86 -8.55 -4.56
C ALA A 93 1.17 -9.61 -3.69
N ASP A 94 1.73 -10.83 -3.61
CA ASP A 94 1.21 -11.90 -2.77
C ASP A 94 1.35 -11.59 -1.27
N ALA A 95 2.50 -11.11 -0.82
CA ALA A 95 2.70 -10.71 0.57
C ALA A 95 1.81 -9.53 0.96
N ALA A 96 1.59 -8.59 0.05
CA ALA A 96 0.74 -7.43 0.27
C ALA A 96 -0.75 -7.77 0.48
N GLN A 97 -1.22 -8.94 0.07
CA GLN A 97 -2.62 -9.36 0.28
C GLN A 97 -3.04 -9.29 1.76
N PHE A 98 -2.10 -9.53 2.68
CA PHE A 98 -2.38 -9.42 4.13
C PHE A 98 -2.67 -7.99 4.59
N THR A 99 -2.18 -7.00 3.88
CA THR A 99 -2.46 -5.59 4.15
C THR A 99 -3.57 -5.04 3.27
N LEU A 100 -3.78 -5.61 2.10
CA LEU A 100 -4.77 -5.17 1.11
C LEU A 100 -6.17 -5.73 1.39
N SER A 101 -6.27 -6.93 2.01
CA SER A 101 -7.54 -7.60 2.35
C SER A 101 -7.59 -7.96 3.82
N ARG A 102 -8.56 -7.38 4.53
CA ARG A 102 -8.85 -7.76 5.92
C ARG A 102 -9.33 -9.20 6.04
N GLY A 103 -10.07 -9.66 5.03
CA GLY A 103 -10.57 -11.02 4.96
C GLY A 103 -9.44 -12.04 4.86
N VAL A 104 -8.47 -11.80 3.97
CA VAL A 104 -7.27 -12.64 3.82
C VAL A 104 -6.46 -12.66 5.12
N ALA A 105 -6.20 -11.48 5.71
CA ALA A 105 -5.48 -11.38 6.98
C ALA A 105 -6.17 -12.16 8.10
N LYS A 106 -7.49 -12.01 8.24
CA LYS A 106 -8.27 -12.72 9.27
C LYS A 106 -8.25 -14.24 9.10
N LYS A 107 -8.40 -14.74 7.86
CA LYS A 107 -8.29 -16.17 7.54
C LYS A 107 -6.91 -16.70 7.91
N MET A 108 -5.85 -15.94 7.62
CA MET A 108 -4.47 -16.32 7.96
C MET A 108 -4.26 -16.35 9.48
N PHE A 109 -4.71 -15.32 10.22
CA PHE A 109 -4.61 -15.31 11.69
C PHE A 109 -5.31 -16.51 12.31
N TYR A 110 -6.49 -16.85 11.82
CA TYR A 110 -7.21 -18.04 12.26
C TYR A 110 -6.44 -19.33 11.98
N LYS A 111 -5.92 -19.49 10.74
CA LYS A 111 -5.12 -20.66 10.33
C LYS A 111 -3.86 -20.82 11.18
N LEU A 112 -3.20 -19.72 11.51
CA LEU A 112 -1.98 -19.70 12.34
C LEU A 112 -2.25 -19.68 13.85
N ARG A 113 -3.51 -19.75 14.27
CA ARG A 113 -3.97 -19.65 15.68
C ARG A 113 -3.46 -18.40 16.40
N LEU A 114 -3.31 -17.29 15.66
CA LEU A 114 -2.94 -16.00 16.24
C LEU A 114 -4.15 -15.37 16.94
N PRO A 115 -3.94 -14.71 18.09
CA PRO A 115 -5.01 -14.01 18.78
C PRO A 115 -5.67 -12.98 17.89
N THR A 116 -6.97 -13.09 17.68
CA THR A 116 -7.78 -12.15 16.91
C THR A 116 -9.22 -12.16 17.40
N PRO A 117 -9.93 -11.02 17.42
CA PRO A 117 -11.36 -11.00 17.75
C PRO A 117 -12.15 -11.91 16.82
N ARG A 118 -13.28 -12.46 17.30
CA ARG A 118 -14.20 -13.23 16.48
C ARG A 118 -14.57 -12.44 15.23
N PHE A 119 -14.71 -13.12 14.11
CA PHE A 119 -15.04 -12.49 12.84
C PHE A 119 -15.87 -13.42 11.95
N ALA A 120 -16.58 -12.82 11.02
CA ALA A 120 -17.24 -13.50 9.92
C ALA A 120 -17.05 -12.66 8.65
N ILE A 121 -17.02 -13.32 7.48
CA ILE A 121 -16.79 -12.70 6.18
C ILE A 121 -17.95 -13.04 5.28
N TYR A 122 -18.60 -12.04 4.71
CA TYR A 122 -19.74 -12.19 3.82
C TYR A 122 -19.57 -11.36 2.56
N GLU A 123 -19.87 -11.97 1.42
CA GLU A 123 -19.90 -11.29 0.12
C GLU A 123 -21.33 -10.84 -0.24
N LYS A 124 -22.33 -11.49 0.34
CA LYS A 124 -23.76 -11.21 0.07
C LYS A 124 -24.40 -10.49 1.24
N LYS A 125 -25.04 -9.36 0.94
CA LYS A 125 -25.70 -8.49 1.93
C LYS A 125 -26.74 -9.23 2.79
N ASN A 126 -27.59 -10.05 2.18
CA ASN A 126 -28.63 -10.80 2.92
C ASN A 126 -28.03 -11.73 3.98
N LEU A 127 -26.98 -12.48 3.63
CA LEU A 127 -26.30 -13.38 4.58
C LEU A 127 -25.63 -12.62 5.73
N ALA A 128 -25.03 -11.45 5.43
CA ALA A 128 -24.48 -10.59 6.46
C ALA A 128 -25.56 -10.07 7.43
N LEU A 129 -26.71 -9.63 6.89
CA LEU A 129 -27.83 -9.17 7.71
C LEU A 129 -28.40 -10.28 8.61
N ASP A 130 -28.57 -11.51 8.08
CA ASP A 130 -29.07 -12.63 8.85
C ASP A 130 -28.11 -13.05 9.98
N TYR A 131 -26.81 -12.89 9.76
CA TYR A 131 -25.81 -13.12 10.80
C TYR A 131 -25.87 -12.03 11.88
N ILE A 132 -25.92 -10.74 11.49
CA ILE A 132 -25.96 -9.61 12.44
C ILE A 132 -27.17 -9.71 13.36
N LYS A 133 -28.34 -10.12 12.86
CA LYS A 133 -29.56 -10.31 13.68
C LYS A 133 -29.39 -11.35 14.81
N LYS A 134 -28.40 -12.24 14.67
CA LYS A 134 -28.14 -13.34 15.61
C LYS A 134 -26.90 -13.11 16.47
N CYS A 135 -26.17 -12.01 16.22
CA CYS A 135 -24.95 -11.69 16.98
C CYS A 135 -25.27 -10.93 18.26
N ASP A 136 -24.44 -11.16 19.26
CA ASP A 136 -24.36 -10.28 20.42
C ASP A 136 -23.79 -8.93 20.00
N MET A 137 -24.44 -7.86 20.44
CA MET A 137 -23.98 -6.48 20.19
C MET A 137 -23.00 -6.01 21.28
N PRO A 138 -22.04 -5.11 20.96
CA PRO A 138 -21.85 -4.44 19.67
C PRO A 138 -21.05 -5.25 18.66
N VAL A 139 -21.28 -5.01 17.36
CA VAL A 139 -20.47 -5.54 16.26
C VAL A 139 -19.84 -4.43 15.45
N ILE A 140 -18.66 -4.67 14.88
CA ILE A 140 -17.98 -3.74 13.98
C ILE A 140 -18.05 -4.30 12.56
N ILE A 141 -18.68 -3.55 11.66
CA ILE A 141 -18.77 -3.88 10.25
C ILE A 141 -17.67 -3.13 9.51
N LYS A 142 -16.89 -3.85 8.71
CA LYS A 142 -15.81 -3.28 7.91
C LYS A 142 -15.90 -3.79 6.48
N THR A 143 -15.70 -2.92 5.50
CA THR A 143 -15.49 -3.37 4.12
C THR A 143 -14.10 -3.98 4.00
N ASP A 144 -13.91 -4.93 3.08
CA ASP A 144 -12.61 -5.58 2.88
C ASP A 144 -11.59 -4.63 2.24
N ALA A 145 -12.05 -3.71 1.38
CA ALA A 145 -11.17 -2.73 0.73
C ALA A 145 -10.80 -1.56 1.66
N HIS A 146 -9.51 -1.25 1.77
CA HIS A 146 -8.99 -0.16 2.61
C HIS A 146 -9.41 1.25 2.19
N LYS A 147 -9.84 1.46 0.95
CA LYS A 147 -10.14 2.81 0.39
C LYS A 147 -11.55 3.34 0.69
N SER A 148 -12.41 2.59 1.34
CA SER A 148 -13.75 3.07 1.67
C SER A 148 -13.72 3.93 2.95
N LYS A 149 -14.02 5.22 2.82
CA LYS A 149 -14.21 6.13 3.97
C LYS A 149 -15.33 5.67 4.92
N ASN A 150 -16.27 4.86 4.43
CA ASN A 150 -17.41 4.34 5.18
C ASN A 150 -17.19 2.90 5.68
N SER A 151 -15.96 2.56 6.02
CA SER A 151 -15.58 1.17 6.28
C SER A 151 -15.89 0.69 7.71
N VAL A 152 -16.47 1.49 8.57
CA VAL A 152 -16.74 1.10 9.97
C VAL A 152 -18.13 1.59 10.39
N VAL A 153 -19.00 0.67 10.74
CA VAL A 153 -20.25 0.96 11.44
C VAL A 153 -20.23 0.18 12.74
N ILE A 154 -20.55 0.85 13.82
CA ILE A 154 -20.67 0.24 15.14
C ILE A 154 -22.17 0.11 15.42
N GLY A 155 -22.64 -1.13 15.56
CA GLY A 155 -24.00 -1.41 16.04
C GLY A 155 -24.08 -1.21 17.55
N VAL A 156 -25.12 -0.55 18.03
CA VAL A 156 -25.48 -0.40 19.46
C VAL A 156 -26.58 -1.36 19.80
#